data_e883e636635c26113a42aeccddc429c1
#
_entry.id   e883e636635c26113a42aeccddc429c1
#
_cell.length_a   1.000
_cell.length_b   1.000
_cell.length_c   1.000
_cell.angle_alpha   90.00
_cell.angle_beta   90.00
_cell.angle_gamma   90.00
#
_symmetry.space_group_name_H-M   'P 1'
#
loop_
_entity.id
_entity.type
_entity.pdbx_description
1 polymer ?
#
loop_
_entity_poly.entity_id
_entity_poly.type
_entity_poly.pdbx_seq_one_letter_code
_entity_poly.pdbx_strand_id
1 'polypeptide(L)'
;LKGLVPDEDVDNLVNTIHANTHGESQAATGAAASNLDLYQVNSTYYSALGCNDQHYIAARAVQFFLPGVPQVYYVGALAGRNDMELLRKTNNGRDINRHYYSTAEIDENLKRPVVKALNALAKFRNELDAFDGTFSYTTDDDTSISFTWRGETSQATLTFEPKRGLGVD
;
A
#
# COMPACT_ATOMS: atom_id res chain seq x y z
N LEU A 1 -1.60 15.83 -1.57
CA LEU A 1 -0.51 16.06 -0.59
C LEU A 1 -0.01 17.50 -0.62
N LYS A 2 -0.32 18.26 -1.68
CA LYS A 2 0.08 19.66 -1.82
C LYS A 2 -0.38 20.49 -0.61
N GLY A 3 0.56 21.19 0.02
CA GLY A 3 0.31 21.98 1.23
C GLY A 3 0.29 21.19 2.56
N LEU A 4 0.40 19.88 2.53
CA LEU A 4 0.53 19.02 3.73
C LEU A 4 1.97 18.58 3.99
N VAL A 5 2.74 18.43 2.92
CA VAL A 5 4.17 18.09 2.96
C VAL A 5 4.91 19.03 2.00
N PRO A 6 6.25 19.18 2.12
CA PRO A 6 7.05 19.93 1.16
C PRO A 6 6.85 19.46 -0.28
N ASP A 7 6.87 20.37 -1.23
CA ASP A 7 6.70 20.06 -2.65
C ASP A 7 7.80 19.09 -3.15
N GLU A 8 9.02 19.19 -2.63
CA GLU A 8 10.12 18.26 -2.91
C GLU A 8 9.79 16.82 -2.51
N ASP A 9 9.12 16.61 -1.38
CA ASP A 9 8.71 15.27 -0.92
C ASP A 9 7.65 14.67 -1.84
N VAL A 10 6.72 15.48 -2.34
CA VAL A 10 5.73 15.04 -3.34
C VAL A 10 6.42 14.65 -4.64
N ASP A 11 7.36 15.45 -5.12
CA ASP A 11 8.12 15.20 -6.34
C ASP A 11 8.94 13.90 -6.21
N ASN A 12 9.66 13.75 -5.10
CA ASN A 12 10.44 12.54 -4.78
C ASN A 12 9.56 11.28 -4.71
N LEU A 13 8.37 11.37 -4.10
CA LEU A 13 7.41 10.26 -4.03
C LEU A 13 6.96 9.83 -5.43
N VAL A 14 6.56 10.77 -6.28
CA VAL A 14 6.10 10.48 -7.64
C VAL A 14 7.22 9.87 -8.47
N ASN A 15 8.42 10.45 -8.42
CA ASN A 15 9.60 9.93 -9.13
C ASN A 15 9.97 8.52 -8.65
N THR A 16 9.88 8.26 -7.35
CA THR A 16 10.11 6.92 -6.78
C THR A 16 9.11 5.91 -7.31
N ILE A 17 7.82 6.25 -7.38
CA ILE A 17 6.79 5.36 -7.94
C ILE A 17 7.07 5.08 -9.42
N HIS A 18 7.42 6.11 -10.20
CA HIS A 18 7.75 5.93 -11.62
C HIS A 18 8.99 5.04 -11.81
N ALA A 19 10.02 5.20 -10.99
CA ALA A 19 11.20 4.35 -11.00
C ALA A 19 10.88 2.90 -10.60
N ASN A 20 10.13 2.70 -9.53
CA ASN A 20 9.73 1.35 -9.04
C ASN A 20 8.89 0.58 -10.06
N THR A 21 8.14 1.28 -10.90
CA THR A 21 7.32 0.69 -11.97
C THR A 21 8.02 0.65 -13.33
N HIS A 22 9.31 0.99 -13.39
CA HIS A 22 10.08 1.06 -14.65
C HIS A 22 9.39 1.92 -15.72
N GLY A 23 8.72 3.02 -15.30
CA GLY A 23 8.02 3.96 -16.19
C GLY A 23 6.58 3.57 -16.55
N GLU A 24 6.09 2.39 -16.15
CA GLU A 24 4.70 1.97 -16.43
C GLU A 24 3.67 2.96 -15.87
N SER A 25 3.86 3.40 -14.62
CA SER A 25 2.99 4.38 -13.99
C SER A 25 3.03 5.75 -14.70
N GLN A 26 4.18 6.14 -15.22
CA GLN A 26 4.31 7.37 -16.00
C GLN A 26 3.54 7.28 -17.32
N ALA A 27 3.65 6.15 -18.02
CA ALA A 27 2.89 5.90 -19.26
C ALA A 27 1.36 5.93 -19.02
N ALA A 28 0.90 5.42 -17.87
CA ALA A 28 -0.51 5.40 -17.50
C ALA A 28 -1.03 6.74 -16.96
N THR A 29 -0.18 7.53 -16.34
CA THR A 29 -0.55 8.82 -15.73
C THR A 29 -0.64 9.92 -16.79
N GLY A 30 0.16 9.81 -17.86
CA GLY A 30 0.28 10.82 -18.91
C GLY A 30 1.24 11.95 -18.53
N ALA A 31 1.43 12.86 -19.45
CA ALA A 31 2.30 14.01 -19.28
C ALA A 31 1.58 15.11 -18.45
N ALA A 32 2.29 15.64 -17.45
CA ALA A 32 1.93 16.85 -16.73
C ALA A 32 3.10 17.84 -16.79
N ALA A 33 2.83 19.12 -16.53
CA ALA A 33 3.88 20.15 -16.49
C ALA A 33 4.87 19.90 -15.34
N SER A 34 4.37 19.36 -14.21
CA SER A 34 5.19 18.90 -13.10
C SER A 34 4.48 17.78 -12.35
N ASN A 35 5.22 17.05 -11.49
CA ASN A 35 4.64 16.04 -10.60
C ASN A 35 3.61 16.62 -9.61
N LEU A 36 3.72 17.92 -9.30
CA LEU A 36 2.81 18.63 -8.41
C LEU A 36 1.44 18.92 -9.04
N ASP A 37 1.36 18.88 -10.37
CA ASP A 37 0.13 19.14 -11.12
C ASP A 37 -0.64 17.85 -11.44
N LEU A 38 -0.10 16.68 -11.05
CA LEU A 38 -0.76 15.41 -11.26
C LEU A 38 -2.00 15.27 -10.34
N TYR A 39 -3.14 14.94 -10.94
CA TYR A 39 -4.34 14.60 -10.18
C TYR A 39 -4.15 13.32 -9.37
N GLN A 40 -3.54 12.30 -9.99
CA GLN A 40 -3.19 11.04 -9.36
C GLN A 40 -2.09 10.32 -10.16
N VAL A 41 -1.30 9.50 -9.50
CA VAL A 41 -0.40 8.55 -10.16
C VAL A 41 -1.16 7.25 -10.39
N ASN A 42 -1.23 6.80 -11.65
CA ASN A 42 -1.91 5.56 -12.02
C ASN A 42 -0.94 4.39 -11.90
N SER A 43 -1.18 3.52 -10.94
CA SER A 43 -0.43 2.28 -10.69
C SER A 43 -1.20 1.37 -9.75
N THR A 44 -0.91 0.08 -9.72
CA THR A 44 -1.27 -0.76 -8.59
C THR A 44 -0.38 -0.43 -7.39
N TYR A 45 -0.90 -0.60 -6.18
CA TYR A 45 -0.12 -0.33 -4.96
C TYR A 45 1.09 -1.28 -4.84
N TYR A 46 0.94 -2.53 -5.27
CA TYR A 46 2.02 -3.51 -5.28
C TYR A 46 3.15 -3.13 -6.24
N SER A 47 2.81 -2.68 -7.47
CA SER A 47 3.81 -2.20 -8.43
C SER A 47 4.48 -0.91 -7.98
N ALA A 48 3.75 0.03 -7.40
CA ALA A 48 4.29 1.27 -6.85
C ALA A 48 5.37 1.02 -5.76
N LEU A 49 5.28 -0.13 -5.07
CA LEU A 49 6.27 -0.59 -4.08
C LEU A 49 7.33 -1.55 -4.68
N GLY A 50 7.51 -1.53 -6.01
CA GLY A 50 8.53 -2.30 -6.72
C GLY A 50 8.24 -3.79 -6.80
N CYS A 51 6.98 -4.21 -6.66
CA CYS A 51 6.58 -5.63 -6.59
C CYS A 51 7.32 -6.41 -5.51
N ASN A 52 7.71 -5.74 -4.43
CA ASN A 52 8.41 -6.32 -3.30
C ASN A 52 7.40 -6.73 -2.22
N ASP A 53 7.36 -8.02 -1.90
CA ASP A 53 6.41 -8.59 -0.93
C ASP A 53 6.57 -7.97 0.48
N GLN A 54 7.81 -7.75 0.93
CA GLN A 54 8.09 -7.20 2.25
C GLN A 54 7.66 -5.71 2.32
N HIS A 55 8.01 -4.90 1.32
CA HIS A 55 7.58 -3.50 1.26
C HIS A 55 6.05 -3.40 1.20
N TYR A 56 5.41 -4.31 0.44
CA TYR A 56 3.96 -4.33 0.32
C TYR A 56 3.27 -4.63 1.66
N ILE A 57 3.70 -5.68 2.35
CA ILE A 57 3.14 -6.05 3.66
C ILE A 57 3.46 -4.99 4.70
N ALA A 58 4.65 -4.37 4.67
CA ALA A 58 5.02 -3.27 5.53
C ALA A 58 4.04 -2.08 5.39
N ALA A 59 3.83 -1.62 4.17
CA ALA A 59 2.93 -0.51 3.90
C ALA A 59 1.46 -0.85 4.24
N ARG A 60 1.03 -2.10 4.02
CA ARG A 60 -0.29 -2.58 4.43
C ARG A 60 -0.44 -2.67 5.95
N ALA A 61 0.59 -3.11 6.67
CA ALA A 61 0.57 -3.14 8.13
C ALA A 61 0.38 -1.73 8.71
N VAL A 62 1.11 -0.74 8.21
CA VAL A 62 0.89 0.67 8.58
C VAL A 62 -0.57 1.08 8.31
N GLN A 63 -1.10 0.80 7.11
CA GLN A 63 -2.49 1.12 6.78
C GLN A 63 -3.49 0.47 7.75
N PHE A 64 -3.29 -0.80 8.10
CA PHE A 64 -4.20 -1.55 8.97
C PHE A 64 -4.10 -1.14 10.45
N PHE A 65 -3.00 -0.54 10.86
CA PHE A 65 -2.82 -0.03 12.23
C PHE A 65 -3.26 1.42 12.40
N LEU A 66 -3.44 2.19 11.33
CA LEU A 66 -3.98 3.55 11.42
C LEU A 66 -5.47 3.52 11.82
N PRO A 67 -5.97 4.57 12.53
CA PRO A 67 -7.39 4.70 12.84
C PRO A 67 -8.25 4.76 11.59
N GLY A 68 -9.45 4.18 11.68
CA GLY A 68 -10.43 4.12 10.61
C GLY A 68 -10.61 2.72 10.03
N VAL A 69 -11.35 2.64 8.92
CA VAL A 69 -11.63 1.38 8.22
C VAL A 69 -10.63 1.20 7.08
N PRO A 70 -9.68 0.26 7.17
CA PRO A 70 -8.73 0.04 6.09
C PRO A 70 -9.42 -0.53 4.86
N GLN A 71 -9.25 0.14 3.72
CA GLN A 71 -9.78 -0.31 2.44
C GLN A 71 -8.68 -0.95 1.59
N VAL A 72 -8.96 -2.14 1.07
CA VAL A 72 -8.08 -2.81 0.11
C VAL A 72 -8.87 -3.05 -1.17
N TYR A 73 -8.45 -2.38 -2.25
CA TYR A 73 -9.03 -2.58 -3.57
C TYR A 73 -8.75 -4.02 -4.07
N TYR A 74 -9.65 -4.61 -4.86
CA TYR A 74 -9.57 -6.02 -5.21
C TYR A 74 -8.24 -6.45 -5.87
N VAL A 75 -7.68 -5.60 -6.75
CA VAL A 75 -6.34 -5.86 -7.32
C VAL A 75 -5.28 -5.87 -6.23
N GLY A 76 -5.38 -4.96 -5.26
CA GLY A 76 -4.50 -4.93 -4.11
C GLY A 76 -4.67 -6.14 -3.19
N ALA A 77 -5.88 -6.67 -3.00
CA ALA A 77 -6.12 -7.88 -2.19
C ALA A 77 -5.33 -9.09 -2.72
N LEU A 78 -5.08 -9.14 -4.02
CA LEU A 78 -4.30 -10.18 -4.67
C LEU A 78 -2.84 -9.79 -4.93
N ALA A 79 -2.36 -8.67 -4.37
CA ALA A 79 -1.05 -8.11 -4.68
C ALA A 79 -0.78 -8.08 -6.19
N GLY A 80 -1.77 -7.55 -6.94
CA GLY A 80 -1.76 -7.53 -8.39
C GLY A 80 -0.79 -6.48 -8.95
N ARG A 81 -0.15 -6.82 -10.06
CA ARG A 81 0.74 -5.93 -10.80
C ARG A 81 -0.04 -5.03 -11.74
N ASN A 82 0.64 -4.02 -12.25
CA ASN A 82 0.14 -3.18 -13.33
C ASN A 82 -0.24 -4.02 -14.55
N ASP A 83 -1.44 -3.78 -15.11
CA ASP A 83 -1.92 -4.42 -16.32
C ASP A 83 -1.64 -3.53 -17.55
N MET A 84 -0.45 -3.70 -18.10
CA MET A 84 -0.01 -2.95 -19.27
C MET A 84 -0.71 -3.41 -20.57
N GLU A 85 -1.25 -4.63 -20.59
CA GLU A 85 -2.03 -5.11 -21.74
C GLU A 85 -3.39 -4.42 -21.78
N LEU A 86 -4.09 -4.39 -20.64
CA LEU A 86 -5.37 -3.67 -20.52
C LEU A 86 -5.20 -2.18 -20.80
N LEU A 87 -4.14 -1.55 -20.27
CA LEU A 87 -3.81 -0.15 -20.53
C LEU A 87 -3.68 0.12 -22.05
N ARG A 88 -2.91 -0.71 -22.77
CA ARG A 88 -2.74 -0.54 -24.22
C ARG A 88 -4.03 -0.76 -24.99
N LYS A 89 -4.86 -1.71 -24.55
CA LYS A 89 -6.14 -2.04 -25.19
C LYS A 89 -7.16 -0.92 -25.05
N THR A 90 -7.25 -0.29 -23.88
CA THR A 90 -8.29 0.69 -23.58
C THR A 90 -7.83 2.13 -23.76
N ASN A 91 -6.53 2.37 -23.77
CA ASN A 91 -5.93 3.70 -23.74
C ASN A 91 -6.46 4.57 -22.57
N ASN A 92 -6.89 3.94 -21.48
CA ASN A 92 -7.38 4.59 -20.28
C ASN A 92 -6.39 4.34 -19.13
N GLY A 93 -5.71 5.39 -18.69
CA GLY A 93 -4.66 5.28 -17.67
C GLY A 93 -5.08 4.59 -16.37
N ARG A 94 -6.35 4.71 -15.96
CA ARG A 94 -6.86 4.04 -14.75
C ARG A 94 -6.96 2.51 -14.89
N ASP A 95 -7.01 1.99 -16.11
CA ASP A 95 -7.18 0.55 -16.33
C ASP A 95 -5.91 -0.24 -16.02
N ILE A 96 -4.77 0.42 -15.88
CA ILE A 96 -3.52 -0.20 -15.43
C ILE A 96 -3.68 -0.92 -14.06
N ASN A 97 -4.62 -0.50 -13.23
CA ASN A 97 -4.88 -1.10 -11.91
C ASN A 97 -6.26 -1.78 -11.82
N ARG A 98 -6.83 -2.20 -12.96
CA ARG A 98 -8.17 -2.80 -13.05
C ARG A 98 -8.20 -4.15 -13.75
N HIS A 99 -7.17 -4.95 -13.52
CA HIS A 99 -7.10 -6.29 -14.11
C HIS A 99 -8.37 -7.10 -13.85
N TYR A 100 -8.89 -7.78 -14.88
CA TYR A 100 -10.07 -8.65 -14.78
C TYR A 100 -9.60 -10.09 -14.51
N TYR A 101 -9.69 -10.50 -13.24
CA TYR A 101 -9.27 -11.85 -12.83
C TYR A 101 -10.29 -12.91 -13.21
N SER A 102 -9.84 -14.00 -13.82
CA SER A 102 -10.57 -15.25 -13.86
C SER A 102 -10.53 -15.95 -12.50
N THR A 103 -11.45 -16.88 -12.24
CA THR A 103 -11.43 -17.68 -11.00
C THR A 103 -10.14 -18.47 -10.83
N ALA A 104 -9.58 -19.01 -11.92
CA ALA A 104 -8.31 -19.71 -11.88
C ALA A 104 -7.13 -18.82 -11.45
N GLU A 105 -7.09 -17.58 -11.94
CA GLU A 105 -6.08 -16.60 -11.51
C GLU A 105 -6.26 -16.21 -10.04
N ILE A 106 -7.50 -16.07 -9.56
CA ILE A 106 -7.77 -15.81 -8.14
C ILE A 106 -7.23 -16.96 -7.30
N ASP A 107 -7.55 -18.22 -7.66
CA ASP A 107 -7.11 -19.41 -6.94
C ASP A 107 -5.57 -19.52 -6.87
N GLU A 108 -4.88 -19.18 -7.96
CA GLU A 108 -3.41 -19.15 -7.97
C GLU A 108 -2.85 -18.00 -7.13
N ASN A 109 -3.41 -16.80 -7.22
CA ASN A 109 -2.95 -15.67 -6.43
C ASN A 109 -3.15 -15.88 -4.92
N LEU A 110 -4.23 -16.56 -4.50
CA LEU A 110 -4.47 -16.89 -3.09
C LEU A 110 -3.41 -17.84 -2.49
N LYS A 111 -2.64 -18.55 -3.31
CA LYS A 111 -1.55 -19.40 -2.84
C LYS A 111 -0.26 -18.61 -2.56
N ARG A 112 -0.12 -17.41 -3.09
CA ARG A 112 1.08 -16.57 -2.93
C ARG A 112 1.31 -16.19 -1.47
N PRO A 113 2.55 -16.24 -0.96
CA PRO A 113 2.88 -15.89 0.42
C PRO A 113 2.42 -14.47 0.80
N VAL A 114 2.62 -13.48 -0.07
CA VAL A 114 2.21 -12.09 0.17
C VAL A 114 0.70 -11.93 0.33
N VAL A 115 -0.10 -12.67 -0.45
CA VAL A 115 -1.56 -12.63 -0.37
C VAL A 115 -2.03 -13.31 0.93
N LYS A 116 -1.41 -14.43 1.31
CA LYS A 116 -1.68 -15.10 2.59
C LYS A 116 -1.33 -14.20 3.78
N ALA A 117 -0.19 -13.49 3.71
CA ALA A 117 0.22 -12.55 4.75
C ALA A 117 -0.77 -11.37 4.87
N LEU A 118 -1.23 -10.81 3.74
CA LEU A 118 -2.24 -9.76 3.75
C LEU A 118 -3.57 -10.23 4.35
N ASN A 119 -4.02 -11.44 3.99
CA ASN A 119 -5.24 -12.03 4.55
C ASN A 119 -5.10 -12.30 6.06
N ALA A 120 -3.93 -12.75 6.51
CA ALA A 120 -3.65 -12.92 7.94
C ALA A 120 -3.69 -11.58 8.68
N LEU A 121 -3.12 -10.53 8.10
CA LEU A 121 -3.18 -9.16 8.65
C LEU A 121 -4.62 -8.64 8.74
N ALA A 122 -5.43 -8.85 7.71
CA ALA A 122 -6.85 -8.46 7.71
C ALA A 122 -7.64 -9.23 8.78
N LYS A 123 -7.39 -10.53 8.92
CA LYS A 123 -8.00 -11.36 9.95
C LYS A 123 -7.59 -10.87 11.34
N PHE A 124 -6.30 -10.65 11.57
CA PHE A 124 -5.78 -10.11 12.83
C PHE A 124 -6.45 -8.78 13.20
N ARG A 125 -6.58 -7.85 12.24
CA ARG A 125 -7.25 -6.55 12.44
C ARG A 125 -8.73 -6.69 12.81
N ASN A 126 -9.42 -7.70 12.28
CA ASN A 126 -10.85 -7.91 12.49
C ASN A 126 -11.18 -8.71 13.76
N GLU A 127 -10.29 -9.58 14.23
CA GLU A 127 -10.58 -10.51 15.32
C GLU A 127 -10.06 -10.04 16.68
N LEU A 128 -9.08 -9.12 16.71
CA LEU A 128 -8.48 -8.68 17.96
C LEU A 128 -9.24 -7.49 18.55
N ASP A 129 -9.74 -7.63 19.78
CA ASP A 129 -10.48 -6.58 20.51
C ASP A 129 -9.67 -5.30 20.74
N ALA A 130 -8.34 -5.39 20.71
CA ALA A 130 -7.46 -4.22 20.78
C ALA A 130 -7.88 -3.12 19.81
N PHE A 131 -8.30 -3.49 18.60
CA PHE A 131 -8.64 -2.54 17.54
C PHE A 131 -10.00 -1.85 17.70
N ASP A 132 -10.82 -2.29 18.64
CA ASP A 132 -12.06 -1.62 19.06
C ASP A 132 -11.81 -0.61 20.18
N GLY A 133 -10.58 -0.58 20.69
CA GLY A 133 -10.18 0.22 21.86
C GLY A 133 -9.55 1.57 21.51
N THR A 134 -8.54 1.94 22.27
CA THR A 134 -7.88 3.25 22.20
C THR A 134 -6.60 3.18 21.38
N PHE A 135 -6.47 4.13 20.45
CA PHE A 135 -5.27 4.30 19.63
C PHE A 135 -4.31 5.31 20.23
N SER A 136 -3.02 5.01 20.16
CA SER A 136 -1.94 5.94 20.46
C SER A 136 -0.75 5.70 19.51
N TYR A 137 0.12 6.68 19.39
CA TYR A 137 1.38 6.51 18.67
C TYR A 137 2.53 7.16 19.42
N THR A 138 3.73 6.65 19.21
CA THR A 138 4.98 7.23 19.71
C THR A 138 6.01 7.27 18.59
N THR A 139 6.88 8.27 18.61
CA THR A 139 8.01 8.40 17.68
C THR A 139 9.30 8.45 18.49
N ASP A 140 10.37 7.87 17.96
CA ASP A 140 11.69 7.87 18.56
C ASP A 140 12.66 8.49 17.56
N ASP A 141 13.03 9.76 17.81
CA ASP A 141 14.07 10.55 17.13
C ASP A 141 14.19 10.29 15.61
N ASP A 142 13.10 10.41 14.87
CA ASP A 142 13.02 10.18 13.42
C ASP A 142 13.47 8.79 12.94
N THR A 143 13.68 7.85 13.85
CA THR A 143 14.17 6.50 13.52
C THR A 143 13.07 5.46 13.48
N SER A 144 12.04 5.62 14.31
CA SER A 144 10.91 4.70 14.37
C SER A 144 9.60 5.38 14.70
N ILE A 145 8.50 4.73 14.32
CA ILE A 145 7.15 5.07 14.76
C ILE A 145 6.47 3.80 15.25
N SER A 146 5.84 3.87 16.41
CA SER A 146 5.03 2.78 16.96
C SER A 146 3.58 3.20 17.05
N PHE A 147 2.70 2.37 16.49
CA PHE A 147 1.25 2.49 16.60
C PHE A 147 0.74 1.45 17.58
N THR A 148 0.01 1.87 18.61
CA THR A 148 -0.49 0.98 19.65
C THR A 148 -2.00 1.11 19.78
N TRP A 149 -2.68 -0.03 19.74
CA TRP A 149 -4.09 -0.18 20.07
C TRP A 149 -4.25 -0.95 21.37
N ARG A 150 -5.15 -0.51 22.23
CA ARG A 150 -5.48 -1.15 23.52
C ARG A 150 -6.97 -1.36 23.63
N GLY A 151 -7.39 -2.61 23.65
CA GLY A 151 -8.74 -3.07 23.95
C GLY A 151 -8.92 -3.37 25.45
N GLU A 152 -10.00 -4.06 25.76
CA GLU A 152 -10.28 -4.48 27.12
C GLU A 152 -9.38 -5.62 27.57
N THR A 153 -9.07 -6.56 26.70
CA THR A 153 -8.34 -7.80 27.01
C THR A 153 -7.02 -7.95 26.30
N SER A 154 -6.77 -7.16 25.25
CA SER A 154 -5.56 -7.27 24.43
C SER A 154 -4.95 -5.94 24.03
N GLN A 155 -3.72 -6.01 23.57
CA GLN A 155 -2.99 -4.89 22.98
C GLN A 155 -2.29 -5.35 21.70
N ALA A 156 -2.25 -4.47 20.71
CA ALA A 156 -1.48 -4.66 19.48
C ALA A 156 -0.56 -3.47 19.26
N THR A 157 0.71 -3.72 19.00
CA THR A 157 1.68 -2.68 18.67
C THR A 157 2.37 -3.02 17.36
N LEU A 158 2.43 -2.06 16.45
CA LEU A 158 3.25 -2.11 15.26
C LEU A 158 4.37 -1.09 15.38
N THR A 159 5.61 -1.54 15.33
CA THR A 159 6.78 -0.65 15.24
C THR A 159 7.28 -0.66 13.79
N PHE A 160 7.36 0.51 13.21
CA PHE A 160 7.89 0.72 11.86
C PHE A 160 9.21 1.49 11.94
N GLU A 161 10.28 0.85 11.47
CA GLU A 161 11.61 1.44 11.34
C GLU A 161 11.93 1.59 9.84
N PRO A 162 11.87 2.80 9.25
CA PRO A 162 12.03 2.99 7.80
C PRO A 162 13.34 2.39 7.23
N LYS A 163 14.40 2.31 8.05
CA LYS A 163 15.70 1.77 7.65
C LYS A 163 15.86 0.27 7.90
N ARG A 164 15.01 -0.36 8.72
CA ARG A 164 15.12 -1.75 9.15
C ARG A 164 13.92 -2.62 8.78
N GLY A 165 12.78 -2.02 8.46
CA GLY A 165 11.52 -2.71 8.19
C GLY A 165 10.56 -2.74 9.39
N LEU A 166 9.70 -3.76 9.45
CA LEU A 166 8.64 -3.88 10.46
C LEU A 166 9.04 -4.79 11.61
N GLY A 167 8.76 -4.35 12.84
CA GLY A 167 8.57 -5.22 14.01
C GLY A 167 7.08 -5.25 14.40
N VAL A 168 6.54 -6.42 14.69
CA VAL A 168 5.17 -6.60 15.21
C VAL A 168 5.28 -7.39 16.51
N ASP A 169 4.79 -6.80 17.61
CA ASP A 169 4.67 -7.41 18.93
C ASP A 169 3.20 -7.42 19.38
#